data_9377456194e1451d21c641a21ffede36
#
_entry.id   9377456194e1451d21c641a21ffede36
#
_cell.length_a   1.000
_cell.length_b   1.000
_cell.length_c   1.000
_cell.angle_alpha   90.00
_cell.angle_beta   90.00
_cell.angle_gamma   90.00
#
_symmetry.space_group_name_H-M   'P 1'
#
loop_
_entity.id
_entity.type
_entity.pdbx_description
1 polymer ?
#
loop_
_entity_poly.entity_id
_entity_poly.type
_entity_poly.pdbx_seq_one_letter_code
_entity_poly.pdbx_strand_id
1 'polypeptide(L)'
;MPETARMNEALAVKYGLNVPRYTSYPTAPHFSRAVSEGVYRNWLAALRPEQPLSLYFHIPYCREMCWFCGCHTKATRRYAPVGEYLDILLREIDLVSAAAPGP
;
A
#
# COMPACT_ATOMS: atom_id res chain seq x y z
N MET A 1 21.57 4.31 -32.41
CA MET A 1 21.46 3.74 -31.06
C MET A 1 21.40 4.90 -30.09
N PRO A 2 20.36 5.06 -29.32
CA PRO A 2 20.43 6.01 -28.25
C PRO A 2 21.59 5.61 -27.34
N GLU A 3 22.47 6.54 -27.07
CA GLU A 3 23.52 6.40 -26.10
C GLU A 3 22.87 5.99 -24.79
N THR A 4 23.00 4.70 -24.44
CA THR A 4 22.58 4.21 -23.16
C THR A 4 23.29 5.08 -22.14
N ALA A 5 22.53 5.86 -21.40
CA ALA A 5 23.05 6.77 -20.41
C ALA A 5 24.05 6.01 -19.52
N ARG A 6 25.34 6.19 -19.79
CA ARG A 6 26.38 5.66 -18.92
C ARG A 6 26.12 6.26 -17.55
N MET A 7 25.81 5.40 -16.62
CA MET A 7 25.61 5.84 -15.25
C MET A 7 26.86 6.61 -14.82
N ASN A 8 26.69 7.88 -14.53
CA ASN A 8 27.81 8.70 -14.10
C ASN A 8 28.37 8.13 -12.80
N GLU A 9 29.63 7.72 -12.80
CA GLU A 9 30.28 7.11 -11.65
C GLU A 9 30.17 7.99 -10.39
N ALA A 10 30.27 9.30 -10.55
CA ALA A 10 30.10 10.24 -9.45
C ALA A 10 28.69 10.19 -8.84
N LEU A 11 27.67 9.98 -9.66
CA LEU A 11 26.30 9.80 -9.17
C LEU A 11 26.12 8.44 -8.49
N ALA A 12 26.74 7.38 -9.03
CA ALA A 12 26.69 6.06 -8.42
C ALA A 12 27.34 6.08 -7.03
N VAL A 13 28.50 6.72 -6.88
CA VAL A 13 29.16 6.90 -5.59
C VAL A 13 28.32 7.74 -4.64
N LYS A 14 27.75 8.84 -5.12
CA LYS A 14 26.94 9.77 -4.31
C LYS A 14 25.68 9.10 -3.77
N TYR A 15 24.99 8.31 -4.59
CA TYR A 15 23.67 7.72 -4.25
C TYR A 15 23.72 6.23 -3.93
N GLY A 16 24.88 5.59 -4.07
CA GLY A 16 25.08 4.17 -3.75
C GLY A 16 25.21 3.85 -2.26
N LEU A 17 24.99 4.82 -1.39
CA LEU A 17 25.05 4.63 0.06
C LEU A 17 23.80 3.91 0.56
N ASN A 18 23.98 3.07 1.58
CA ASN A 18 22.84 2.48 2.29
C ASN A 18 22.10 3.57 3.06
N VAL A 19 20.89 3.87 2.61
CA VAL A 19 19.99 4.81 3.27
C VAL A 19 18.71 4.11 3.67
N PRO A 20 18.02 4.56 4.73
CA PRO A 20 16.71 4.01 5.07
C PRO A 20 15.74 4.14 3.91
N ARG A 21 14.98 3.08 3.66
CA ARG A 21 13.88 3.11 2.68
C ARG A 21 12.63 3.64 3.34
N TYR A 22 12.06 4.66 2.75
CA TYR A 22 10.77 5.19 3.16
C TYR A 22 9.74 4.82 2.10
N THR A 23 8.74 4.05 2.49
CA THR A 23 7.69 3.52 1.59
C THR A 23 6.38 4.28 1.72
N SER A 24 6.30 5.21 2.65
CA SER A 24 5.11 6.01 2.89
C SER A 24 5.48 7.41 3.37
N TYR A 25 4.53 8.32 3.31
CA TYR A 25 4.64 9.62 3.94
C TYR A 25 3.33 9.94 4.67
N PRO A 26 3.37 10.21 5.96
CA PRO A 26 4.54 10.20 6.84
C PRO A 26 5.16 8.80 6.96
N THR A 27 6.45 8.76 7.34
CA THR A 27 7.18 7.50 7.53
C THR A 27 6.80 6.82 8.84
N ALA A 28 7.03 5.50 8.95
CA ALA A 28 6.62 4.69 10.09
C ALA A 28 7.02 5.25 11.49
N PRO A 29 8.22 5.85 11.70
CA PRO A 29 8.55 6.48 12.98
C PRO A 29 7.62 7.60 13.41
N HIS A 30 6.90 8.22 12.48
CA HIS A 30 5.94 9.29 12.75
C HIS A 30 4.51 8.77 12.98
N PHE A 31 4.28 7.47 12.89
CA PHE A 31 2.97 6.89 13.16
C PHE A 31 2.66 7.01 14.66
N SER A 32 1.42 7.36 14.95
CA SER A 32 0.93 7.48 16.31
C SER A 32 -0.49 6.91 16.41
N ARG A 33 -0.95 6.72 17.65
CA ARG A 33 -2.34 6.30 17.91
C ARG A 33 -3.35 7.45 17.79
N ALA A 34 -2.91 8.65 17.42
CA ALA A 34 -3.78 9.80 17.25
C ALA A 34 -4.74 9.64 16.06
N VAL A 35 -4.36 8.83 15.06
CA VAL A 35 -5.25 8.50 13.94
C VAL A 35 -6.15 7.33 14.36
N SER A 36 -7.35 7.67 14.80
CA SER A 36 -8.39 6.72 15.19
C SER A 36 -9.34 6.42 14.00
N GLU A 37 -10.23 5.46 14.20
CA GLU A 37 -11.31 5.18 13.24
C GLU A 37 -12.12 6.44 12.93
N GLY A 38 -12.46 7.24 13.94
CA GLY A 38 -13.21 8.49 13.77
C GLY A 38 -12.48 9.51 12.91
N VAL A 39 -11.18 9.68 13.12
CA VAL A 39 -10.34 10.57 12.29
C VAL A 39 -10.31 10.09 10.83
N TYR A 40 -10.09 8.81 10.61
CA TYR A 40 -10.08 8.23 9.26
C TYR A 40 -11.43 8.38 8.56
N ARG A 41 -12.52 8.13 9.27
CA ARG A 41 -13.90 8.29 8.76
C ARG A 41 -14.17 9.75 8.36
N ASN A 42 -13.69 10.71 9.15
CA ASN A 42 -13.80 12.13 8.81
C ASN A 42 -13.00 12.50 7.55
N TRP A 43 -11.82 11.93 7.37
CA TRP A 43 -11.04 12.13 6.14
C TRP A 43 -11.76 11.58 4.92
N LEU A 44 -12.37 10.40 5.02
CA LEU A 44 -13.17 9.83 3.93
C LEU A 44 -14.36 10.71 3.59
N ALA A 45 -15.07 11.21 4.58
CA ALA A 45 -16.23 12.08 4.39
C ALA A 45 -15.86 13.45 3.78
N ALA A 46 -14.63 13.91 3.98
CA ALA A 46 -14.11 15.16 3.42
C ALA A 46 -13.65 15.04 1.95
N LEU A 47 -13.60 13.84 1.38
CA LEU A 47 -13.26 13.67 -0.03
C LEU A 47 -14.32 14.32 -0.93
N ARG A 48 -13.86 14.93 -2.00
CA ARG A 48 -14.77 15.55 -2.99
C ARG A 48 -15.22 14.52 -4.02
N PRO A 49 -16.53 14.41 -4.30
CA PRO A 49 -17.06 13.40 -5.22
C PRO A 49 -16.46 13.45 -6.63
N GLU A 50 -16.11 14.62 -7.10
CA GLU A 50 -15.54 14.84 -8.44
C GLU A 50 -14.04 14.52 -8.53
N GLN A 51 -13.39 14.26 -7.40
CA GLN A 51 -11.96 13.97 -7.37
C GLN A 51 -11.69 12.50 -7.64
N PRO A 52 -10.88 12.16 -8.65
CA PRO A 52 -10.51 10.77 -8.89
C PRO A 52 -9.69 10.22 -7.72
N LEU A 53 -9.96 8.98 -7.35
CA LEU A 53 -9.25 8.26 -6.31
C LEU A 53 -8.47 7.10 -6.91
N SER A 54 -7.30 6.84 -6.35
CA SER A 54 -6.55 5.62 -6.61
C SER A 54 -6.84 4.63 -5.48
N LEU A 55 -7.26 3.42 -5.83
CA LEU A 55 -7.57 2.36 -4.87
C LEU A 55 -6.50 1.27 -4.95
N TYR A 56 -6.04 0.85 -3.80
CA TYR A 56 -5.10 -0.26 -3.68
C TYR A 56 -5.72 -1.36 -2.80
N PHE A 57 -5.79 -2.56 -3.35
CA PHE A 57 -6.26 -3.75 -2.66
C PHE A 57 -5.12 -4.73 -2.49
N HIS A 58 -4.88 -5.17 -1.28
CA HIS A 58 -3.82 -6.11 -0.95
C HIS A 58 -4.40 -7.44 -0.45
N ILE A 59 -4.06 -8.52 -1.15
CA ILE A 59 -4.40 -9.88 -0.73
C ILE A 59 -3.10 -10.54 -0.28
N PRO A 60 -2.90 -10.73 1.06
CA PRO A 60 -1.62 -11.16 1.61
C PRO A 60 -1.39 -12.66 1.54
N TYR A 61 -1.79 -13.30 0.43
CA TYR A 61 -1.65 -14.74 0.22
C TYR A 61 -1.12 -15.02 -1.18
N CYS A 62 -0.09 -15.86 -1.26
CA CYS A 62 0.45 -16.41 -2.49
C CYS A 62 0.62 -17.92 -2.34
N ARG A 63 0.56 -18.65 -3.46
CA ARG A 63 0.85 -20.08 -3.43
C ARG A 63 2.29 -20.38 -3.04
N GLU A 64 3.21 -19.54 -3.53
CA GLU A 64 4.63 -19.65 -3.29
C GLU A 64 5.21 -18.24 -3.07
N MET A 65 6.21 -18.16 -2.21
CA MET A 65 6.92 -16.91 -1.96
C MET A 65 7.95 -16.66 -3.04
N CYS A 66 7.97 -15.44 -3.57
CA CYS A 66 9.03 -14.99 -4.46
C CYS A 66 10.30 -14.63 -3.68
N TRP A 67 11.46 -14.85 -4.29
CA TRP A 67 12.76 -14.57 -3.66
C TRP A 67 12.96 -13.10 -3.25
N PHE A 68 12.32 -12.20 -3.97
CA PHE A 68 12.42 -10.76 -3.75
C PHE A 68 11.14 -10.16 -3.12
N CYS A 69 10.27 -10.99 -2.55
CA CYS A 69 9.01 -10.50 -1.97
C CYS A 69 9.28 -9.69 -0.70
N GLY A 70 8.95 -8.39 -0.75
CA GLY A 70 8.99 -7.48 0.38
C GLY A 70 7.60 -7.14 0.94
N CYS A 71 6.54 -7.75 0.41
CA CYS A 71 5.17 -7.53 0.84
C CYS A 71 4.83 -8.35 2.08
N HIS A 72 3.88 -7.87 2.87
CA HIS A 72 3.28 -8.67 3.93
C HIS A 72 2.43 -9.78 3.30
N THR A 73 2.98 -11.00 3.21
CA THR A 73 2.39 -12.11 2.46
C THR A 73 2.61 -13.42 3.21
N LYS A 74 1.58 -14.26 3.23
CA LYS A 74 1.64 -15.66 3.67
C LYS A 74 1.57 -16.60 2.49
N ALA A 75 2.48 -17.59 2.43
CA ALA A 75 2.35 -18.68 1.48
C ALA A 75 1.26 -19.65 1.95
N THR A 76 0.30 -19.95 1.09
CA THR A 76 -0.73 -20.95 1.34
C THR A 76 -1.18 -21.62 0.05
N ARG A 77 -1.39 -22.92 0.11
CA ARG A 77 -2.00 -23.69 -0.99
C ARG A 77 -3.49 -23.96 -0.72
N ARG A 78 -3.97 -23.59 0.45
CA ARG A 78 -5.37 -23.76 0.85
C ARG A 78 -6.17 -22.51 0.48
N TYR A 79 -7.33 -22.69 -0.11
CA TYR A 79 -8.21 -21.57 -0.47
C TYR A 79 -8.94 -20.98 0.74
N ALA A 80 -9.26 -21.79 1.77
CA ALA A 80 -10.08 -21.33 2.89
C ALA A 80 -9.60 -20.02 3.56
N PRO A 81 -8.30 -19.85 3.90
CA PRO A 81 -7.83 -18.58 4.47
C PRO A 81 -7.99 -17.39 3.52
N VAL A 82 -7.85 -17.63 2.21
CA VAL A 82 -8.04 -16.60 1.18
C VAL A 82 -9.50 -16.18 1.10
N GLY A 83 -10.42 -17.14 1.10
CA GLY A 83 -11.86 -16.89 1.10
C GLY A 83 -12.31 -16.10 2.32
N GLU A 84 -11.86 -16.47 3.52
CA GLU A 84 -12.15 -15.75 4.75
C GLU A 84 -11.62 -14.31 4.71
N TYR A 85 -10.42 -14.12 4.19
CA TYR A 85 -9.84 -12.78 4.01
C TYR A 85 -10.67 -11.94 3.03
N LEU A 86 -11.07 -12.52 1.90
CA LEU A 86 -11.89 -11.82 0.90
C LEU A 86 -13.24 -11.38 1.47
N ASP A 87 -13.87 -12.19 2.31
CA ASP A 87 -15.13 -11.81 2.96
C ASP A 87 -14.96 -10.58 3.85
N ILE A 88 -13.85 -10.51 4.58
CA ILE A 88 -13.51 -9.35 5.42
C ILE A 88 -13.19 -8.14 4.54
N LEU A 89 -12.43 -8.32 3.46
CA LEU A 89 -12.08 -7.24 2.54
C LEU A 89 -13.33 -6.65 1.88
N LEU A 90 -14.30 -7.46 1.50
CA LEU A 90 -15.56 -6.98 0.94
C LEU A 90 -16.34 -6.13 1.95
N ARG A 91 -16.37 -6.54 3.23
CA ARG A 91 -16.97 -5.71 4.30
C ARG A 91 -16.25 -4.38 4.49
N GLU A 92 -14.92 -4.39 4.39
CA GLU A 92 -14.10 -3.16 4.44
C GLU A 92 -14.47 -2.22 3.29
N ILE A 93 -14.62 -2.74 2.08
CA ILE A 93 -15.04 -1.97 0.89
C ILE A 93 -16.40 -1.32 1.14
N ASP A 94 -17.35 -2.06 1.68
CA ASP A 94 -18.69 -1.54 2.00
C ASP A 94 -18.62 -0.43 3.05
N LEU A 95 -17.83 -0.59 4.10
CA LEU A 95 -17.64 0.41 5.15
C LEU A 95 -16.99 1.71 4.60
N VAL A 96 -15.95 1.57 3.80
CA VAL A 96 -15.27 2.72 3.17
C VAL A 96 -16.19 3.42 2.18
N SER A 97 -16.91 2.68 1.37
CA SER A 97 -17.89 3.22 0.42
C SER A 97 -19.01 3.98 1.12
N ALA A 98 -19.50 3.50 2.25
CA ALA A 98 -20.53 4.18 3.03
C ALA A 98 -20.01 5.46 3.71
N ALA A 99 -18.73 5.53 4.04
CA ALA A 99 -18.11 6.68 4.71
C ALA A 99 -17.66 7.79 3.72
N ALA A 100 -17.31 7.42 2.48
CA ALA A 100 -16.90 8.35 1.45
C ALA A 100 -18.12 8.88 0.67
N PRO A 101 -18.14 10.16 0.24
CA PRO A 101 -19.20 10.65 -0.63
C PRO A 101 -19.10 9.92 -1.98
N GLY A 102 -20.19 9.25 -2.34
CA GLY A 102 -20.30 8.57 -3.61
C GLY A 102 -20.75 9.49 -4.74
N PRO A 103 -20.51 9.06 -6.00
CA PRO A 103 -21.18 9.69 -7.13
C PRO A 103 -22.69 9.43 -7.06
#